data_8604091c433989d7c9e89514f803c12e
#
_entry.id   8604091c433989d7c9e89514f803c12e
#
_cell.length_a   1.000
_cell.length_b   1.000
_cell.length_c   1.000
_cell.angle_alpha   90.00
_cell.angle_beta   90.00
_cell.angle_gamma   90.00
#
_symmetry.space_group_name_H-M   'P 1'
#
loop_
_entity.id
_entity.type
_entity.pdbx_description
1 polymer ?
#
loop_
_entity_poly.entity_id
_entity_poly.type
_entity_poly.pdbx_seq_one_letter_code
_entity_poly.pdbx_strand_id
1 'polypeptide(L)'
;QCDNESIFGCTNTGACNYNSDATDDDGSCEYAADNFDCDGNCLIDVDCAGECGGSAQLDECGVCGGDGSSCSDNYYSVDLEGTGSSQLTIFSGSITGLEIGDEIGIFDANGLTNYGDCSSQYGELLVGSAIWTGEQLNPVSIGSVDLCAFGGTQLAGFVEGNPVVVKVWRASESMEYSSELTWGTGSGLFGDIIQSVSEISLTDPNACEDDDSAVAAFGGCAGAVAAGGCDFVFAGIPVSESCPVTCDQCGNESIFGCTNTSACNYNSEATDDDGSCEYAADDF
;
A
#
# COMPACT_ATOMS: atom_id res chain seq x y z
N GLN A 1 -9.20 -74.35 -4.46
CA GLN A 1 -10.06 -73.25 -3.95
C GLN A 1 -9.16 -72.04 -3.73
N CYS A 2 -9.31 -71.01 -4.53
CA CYS A 2 -8.70 -69.72 -4.22
C CYS A 2 -9.62 -69.05 -3.20
N ASP A 3 -9.18 -68.96 -1.97
CA ASP A 3 -9.86 -68.16 -0.95
C ASP A 3 -9.77 -66.70 -1.44
N ASN A 4 -10.92 -66.15 -1.82
CA ASN A 4 -11.07 -64.76 -2.14
C ASN A 4 -11.09 -64.03 -0.78
N GLU A 5 -9.93 -63.61 -0.28
CA GLU A 5 -9.85 -62.82 0.94
C GLU A 5 -10.62 -61.51 0.74
N SER A 6 -11.61 -61.24 1.58
CA SER A 6 -12.31 -59.94 1.57
C SER A 6 -11.36 -58.87 1.99
N ILE A 7 -11.15 -57.90 1.11
CA ILE A 7 -10.40 -56.67 1.38
C ILE A 7 -11.40 -55.59 1.81
N PHE A 8 -11.33 -55.22 3.07
CA PHE A 8 -12.20 -54.17 3.63
C PHE A 8 -11.66 -52.79 3.38
N GLY A 9 -12.53 -51.82 3.13
CA GLY A 9 -12.20 -50.42 2.88
C GLY A 9 -13.34 -49.68 2.23
N CYS A 10 -13.14 -48.37 1.98
CA CYS A 10 -14.15 -47.57 1.30
C CYS A 10 -14.25 -47.95 -0.20
N THR A 11 -15.43 -48.41 -0.61
CA THR A 11 -15.73 -48.86 -1.99
C THR A 11 -16.39 -47.74 -2.84
N ASN A 12 -16.70 -46.59 -2.24
CA ASN A 12 -17.33 -45.48 -2.95
C ASN A 12 -16.27 -44.62 -3.69
N THR A 13 -16.34 -44.57 -5.01
CA THR A 13 -15.41 -43.80 -5.86
C THR A 13 -15.49 -42.27 -5.67
N GLY A 14 -16.53 -41.78 -5.02
CA GLY A 14 -16.68 -40.35 -4.69
C GLY A 14 -16.12 -39.98 -3.30
N ALA A 15 -15.59 -40.95 -2.55
CA ALA A 15 -14.97 -40.69 -1.26
C ALA A 15 -13.49 -40.35 -1.42
N CYS A 16 -12.98 -39.52 -0.51
CA CYS A 16 -11.58 -39.10 -0.51
C CYS A 16 -10.59 -40.23 -0.20
N ASN A 17 -11.04 -41.22 0.54
CA ASN A 17 -10.25 -42.39 0.90
C ASN A 17 -10.69 -43.65 0.15
N TYR A 18 -11.22 -43.52 -1.07
CA TYR A 18 -11.59 -44.66 -1.92
C TYR A 18 -10.43 -45.63 -2.09
N ASN A 19 -10.69 -46.88 -1.82
CA ASN A 19 -9.74 -47.97 -2.02
C ASN A 19 -10.19 -48.88 -3.18
N SER A 20 -9.48 -48.80 -4.30
CA SER A 20 -9.78 -49.59 -5.51
C SER A 20 -9.67 -51.09 -5.32
N ASP A 21 -8.93 -51.54 -4.27
CA ASP A 21 -8.70 -52.97 -3.99
C ASP A 21 -9.74 -53.52 -3.00
N ALA A 22 -10.55 -52.66 -2.38
CA ALA A 22 -11.59 -53.10 -1.45
C ALA A 22 -12.70 -53.87 -2.19
N THR A 23 -13.03 -55.03 -1.66
CA THR A 23 -14.14 -55.87 -2.15
C THR A 23 -15.40 -55.73 -1.29
N ASP A 24 -15.24 -55.29 -0.06
CA ASP A 24 -16.29 -55.09 0.92
C ASP A 24 -16.17 -53.73 1.61
N ASP A 25 -17.28 -52.99 1.65
CA ASP A 25 -17.33 -51.69 2.32
C ASP A 25 -17.35 -51.87 3.85
N ASP A 26 -16.44 -51.24 4.54
CA ASP A 26 -16.31 -51.27 6.00
C ASP A 26 -16.92 -50.04 6.68
N GLY A 27 -17.53 -49.13 5.92
CA GLY A 27 -18.12 -47.87 6.41
C GLY A 27 -17.11 -46.79 6.72
N SER A 28 -15.85 -46.93 6.28
CA SER A 28 -14.77 -45.95 6.52
C SER A 28 -14.74 -44.80 5.51
N CYS A 29 -15.72 -44.70 4.60
CA CYS A 29 -15.73 -43.65 3.57
C CYS A 29 -15.75 -42.25 4.16
N GLU A 30 -14.75 -41.48 3.78
CA GLU A 30 -14.64 -40.05 4.12
C GLU A 30 -14.91 -39.19 2.88
N TYR A 31 -15.64 -38.11 3.05
CA TYR A 31 -15.99 -37.20 1.96
C TYR A 31 -15.46 -35.80 2.25
N ALA A 32 -15.13 -35.06 1.20
CA ALA A 32 -14.79 -33.66 1.33
C ALA A 32 -15.96 -32.87 1.93
N ALA A 33 -15.66 -31.81 2.66
CA ALA A 33 -16.65 -30.86 3.11
C ALA A 33 -17.31 -30.15 1.91
N ASP A 34 -18.50 -29.58 2.11
CA ASP A 34 -19.17 -28.79 1.09
C ASP A 34 -18.24 -27.69 0.58
N ASN A 35 -18.14 -27.57 -0.74
CA ASN A 35 -17.29 -26.62 -1.47
C ASN A 35 -15.75 -26.86 -1.38
N PHE A 36 -15.32 -28.00 -0.82
CA PHE A 36 -13.90 -28.38 -0.80
C PHE A 36 -13.66 -29.65 -1.61
N ASP A 37 -12.43 -29.79 -2.12
CA ASP A 37 -11.95 -31.06 -2.64
C ASP A 37 -11.39 -31.96 -1.52
N CYS A 38 -10.95 -33.16 -1.89
CA CYS A 38 -10.38 -34.10 -0.93
C CYS A 38 -9.02 -33.69 -0.37
N ASP A 39 -8.36 -32.73 -0.98
CA ASP A 39 -7.08 -32.16 -0.53
C ASP A 39 -7.29 -30.92 0.36
N GLY A 40 -8.55 -30.51 0.55
CA GLY A 40 -8.91 -29.35 1.35
C GLY A 40 -8.84 -28.02 0.61
N ASN A 41 -8.73 -28.03 -0.73
CA ASN A 41 -8.77 -26.81 -1.54
C ASN A 41 -10.21 -26.36 -1.75
N CYS A 42 -10.44 -25.08 -1.72
CA CYS A 42 -11.74 -24.49 -2.02
C CYS A 42 -12.05 -24.61 -3.52
N LEU A 43 -13.26 -25.07 -3.86
CA LEU A 43 -13.74 -25.29 -5.22
C LEU A 43 -14.53 -24.12 -5.78
N ILE A 44 -14.81 -23.11 -4.97
CA ILE A 44 -15.55 -21.90 -5.32
C ILE A 44 -14.76 -20.66 -4.90
N ASP A 45 -15.31 -19.46 -5.17
CA ASP A 45 -14.64 -18.21 -4.82
C ASP A 45 -14.46 -18.10 -3.29
N VAL A 46 -13.31 -17.56 -2.89
CA VAL A 46 -12.98 -17.25 -1.50
C VAL A 46 -13.32 -15.77 -1.29
N ASP A 47 -13.99 -15.45 -0.20
CA ASP A 47 -14.30 -14.06 0.12
C ASP A 47 -13.07 -13.28 0.65
N CYS A 48 -13.22 -11.99 0.90
CA CYS A 48 -12.12 -11.15 1.39
C CYS A 48 -11.59 -11.55 2.78
N ALA A 49 -12.35 -12.33 3.55
CA ALA A 49 -11.90 -12.88 4.84
C ALA A 49 -11.17 -14.23 4.69
N GLY A 50 -11.03 -14.73 3.46
CA GLY A 50 -10.41 -16.02 3.19
C GLY A 50 -11.35 -17.22 3.39
N GLU A 51 -12.68 -17.00 3.52
CA GLU A 51 -13.65 -18.08 3.71
C GLU A 51 -14.15 -18.61 2.37
N CYS A 52 -14.10 -19.93 2.21
CA CYS A 52 -14.57 -20.62 1.01
C CYS A 52 -16.09 -20.49 0.86
N GLY A 53 -16.55 -19.83 -0.18
CA GLY A 53 -17.97 -19.55 -0.40
C GLY A 53 -18.55 -18.54 0.59
N GLY A 54 -17.71 -17.81 1.27
CA GLY A 54 -18.10 -16.70 2.12
C GLY A 54 -18.75 -15.57 1.33
N SER A 55 -19.34 -14.62 2.03
CA SER A 55 -20.04 -13.47 1.44
C SER A 55 -19.49 -12.13 1.94
N ALA A 56 -18.38 -12.15 2.67
CA ALA A 56 -17.76 -10.93 3.14
C ALA A 56 -17.26 -10.11 1.94
N GLN A 57 -17.60 -8.83 1.91
CA GLN A 57 -17.18 -7.89 0.89
C GLN A 57 -16.33 -6.80 1.54
N LEU A 58 -15.42 -6.24 0.76
CA LEU A 58 -14.70 -5.05 1.17
C LEU A 58 -15.70 -3.88 1.23
N ASP A 59 -15.64 -3.10 2.31
CA ASP A 59 -16.33 -1.81 2.36
C ASP A 59 -15.59 -0.77 1.49
N GLU A 60 -16.10 0.45 1.46
CA GLU A 60 -15.50 1.55 0.69
C GLU A 60 -14.10 1.97 1.20
N CYS A 61 -13.69 1.50 2.37
CA CYS A 61 -12.36 1.71 2.97
C CYS A 61 -11.42 0.52 2.75
N GLY A 62 -11.82 -0.50 2.01
CA GLY A 62 -11.04 -1.71 1.80
C GLY A 62 -11.05 -2.67 2.99
N VAL A 63 -11.88 -2.45 4.01
CA VAL A 63 -11.99 -3.34 5.18
C VAL A 63 -12.95 -4.48 4.88
N CYS A 64 -12.46 -5.71 5.02
CA CYS A 64 -13.30 -6.89 4.78
C CYS A 64 -14.41 -7.00 5.82
N GLY A 65 -15.67 -7.03 5.36
CA GLY A 65 -16.83 -7.05 6.24
C GLY A 65 -17.08 -5.76 7.02
N GLY A 66 -16.36 -4.68 6.66
CA GLY A 66 -16.52 -3.36 7.27
C GLY A 66 -17.88 -2.71 6.94
N ASP A 67 -18.21 -1.67 7.66
CA ASP A 67 -19.43 -0.88 7.54
C ASP A 67 -19.18 0.54 7.03
N GLY A 68 -17.95 0.82 6.54
CA GLY A 68 -17.52 2.15 6.09
C GLY A 68 -17.16 3.11 7.23
N SER A 69 -17.30 2.71 8.50
CA SER A 69 -17.02 3.60 9.63
C SER A 69 -15.54 3.93 9.81
N SER A 70 -14.67 3.06 9.30
CA SER A 70 -13.21 3.26 9.28
C SER A 70 -12.74 4.28 8.24
N CYS A 71 -13.60 4.66 7.28
CA CYS A 71 -13.30 5.70 6.28
C CYS A 71 -13.25 7.12 6.89
N SER A 72 -13.68 7.31 8.11
CA SER A 72 -13.72 8.64 8.73
C SER A 72 -12.34 9.20 9.10
N ASP A 73 -11.30 8.35 9.11
CA ASP A 73 -9.94 8.69 9.51
C ASP A 73 -8.92 8.47 8.37
N ASN A 74 -9.33 8.70 7.11
CA ASN A 74 -8.43 8.61 5.98
C ASN A 74 -7.25 9.57 6.14
N TYR A 75 -6.04 9.08 5.87
CA TYR A 75 -4.81 9.87 5.87
C TYR A 75 -4.90 11.01 4.83
N TYR A 76 -5.42 10.67 3.62
CA TYR A 76 -5.67 11.66 2.58
C TYR A 76 -7.15 12.07 2.55
N SER A 77 -7.48 13.17 3.20
CA SER A 77 -8.80 13.80 3.15
C SER A 77 -8.74 15.08 2.31
N VAL A 78 -9.45 15.11 1.19
CA VAL A 78 -9.51 16.28 0.29
C VAL A 78 -10.49 17.29 0.88
N ASP A 79 -9.98 18.43 1.36
CA ASP A 79 -10.77 19.52 1.91
C ASP A 79 -10.85 20.68 0.89
N LEU A 80 -11.46 20.40 -0.28
CA LEU A 80 -11.67 21.37 -1.34
C LEU A 80 -13.14 21.42 -1.74
N GLU A 81 -13.66 22.62 -1.95
CA GLU A 81 -14.99 22.77 -2.53
C GLU A 81 -14.98 22.48 -4.04
N GLY A 82 -16.07 21.94 -4.54
CA GLY A 82 -16.23 21.68 -5.97
C GLY A 82 -16.26 23.00 -6.77
N THR A 83 -15.28 23.19 -7.64
CA THR A 83 -15.13 24.37 -8.47
C THR A 83 -15.86 24.29 -9.81
N GLY A 84 -16.28 23.08 -10.19
CA GLY A 84 -16.79 22.75 -11.53
C GLY A 84 -15.67 22.38 -12.52
N SER A 85 -14.40 22.56 -12.16
CA SER A 85 -13.24 22.04 -12.90
C SER A 85 -12.76 20.76 -12.25
N SER A 86 -12.56 19.71 -13.04
CA SER A 86 -12.10 18.41 -12.50
C SER A 86 -11.38 17.60 -13.57
N GLN A 87 -10.55 16.66 -13.12
CA GLN A 87 -9.86 15.70 -13.98
C GLN A 87 -10.00 14.31 -13.43
N LEU A 88 -10.25 13.35 -14.33
CA LEU A 88 -10.30 11.93 -14.02
C LEU A 88 -8.92 11.31 -14.22
N THR A 89 -8.40 10.63 -13.21
CA THR A 89 -7.21 9.81 -13.31
C THR A 89 -7.58 8.35 -13.08
N ILE A 90 -7.28 7.48 -14.04
CA ILE A 90 -7.62 6.05 -13.98
C ILE A 90 -6.39 5.29 -13.50
N PHE A 91 -6.50 4.56 -12.41
CA PHE A 91 -5.50 3.59 -11.98
C PHE A 91 -5.93 2.22 -12.47
N SER A 92 -5.09 1.58 -13.31
CA SER A 92 -5.40 0.26 -13.89
C SER A 92 -5.48 -0.80 -12.80
N GLY A 93 -6.48 -1.69 -12.88
CA GLY A 93 -6.58 -2.86 -12.00
C GLY A 93 -5.44 -3.89 -12.15
N SER A 94 -4.54 -3.70 -13.14
CA SER A 94 -3.34 -4.52 -13.32
C SER A 94 -2.09 -3.97 -12.62
N ILE A 95 -2.21 -2.84 -11.93
CA ILE A 95 -1.10 -2.24 -11.17
C ILE A 95 -0.64 -3.21 -10.09
N THR A 96 0.68 -3.40 -9.99
CA THR A 96 1.35 -4.16 -8.93
C THR A 96 2.10 -3.19 -8.01
N GLY A 97 2.39 -3.62 -6.78
CA GLY A 97 3.10 -2.79 -5.78
C GLY A 97 2.19 -1.98 -4.85
N LEU A 98 0.87 -1.93 -5.15
CA LEU A 98 -0.14 -1.45 -4.22
C LEU A 98 -0.76 -2.61 -3.45
N GLU A 99 -1.05 -2.39 -2.19
CA GLU A 99 -1.78 -3.31 -1.31
C GLU A 99 -3.22 -2.84 -1.12
N ILE A 100 -4.15 -3.78 -0.95
CA ILE A 100 -5.55 -3.43 -0.66
C ILE A 100 -5.59 -2.65 0.65
N GLY A 101 -6.22 -1.46 0.62
CA GLY A 101 -6.24 -0.53 1.73
C GLY A 101 -5.19 0.59 1.64
N ASP A 102 -4.26 0.53 0.68
CA ASP A 102 -3.36 1.68 0.42
C ASP A 102 -4.19 2.90 0.02
N GLU A 103 -3.90 4.04 0.64
CA GLU A 103 -4.52 5.31 0.29
C GLU A 103 -3.68 6.05 -0.75
N ILE A 104 -4.30 6.43 -1.84
CA ILE A 104 -3.68 7.15 -2.94
C ILE A 104 -4.06 8.62 -2.81
N GLY A 105 -3.08 9.50 -2.58
CA GLY A 105 -3.23 10.95 -2.65
C GLY A 105 -2.74 11.49 -3.99
N ILE A 106 -3.56 12.33 -4.64
CA ILE A 106 -3.21 13.02 -5.88
C ILE A 106 -2.95 14.48 -5.55
N PHE A 107 -1.74 14.95 -5.83
CA PHE A 107 -1.27 16.27 -5.47
C PHE A 107 -0.88 17.09 -6.71
N ASP A 108 -1.09 18.39 -6.61
CA ASP A 108 -0.42 19.40 -7.41
C ASP A 108 0.66 20.07 -6.54
N ALA A 109 1.94 19.90 -6.90
CA ALA A 109 3.06 20.50 -6.15
C ALA A 109 3.04 22.04 -6.14
N ASN A 110 2.30 22.65 -7.08
CA ASN A 110 2.16 24.10 -7.21
C ASN A 110 0.71 24.48 -7.55
N GLY A 111 -0.25 23.83 -6.91
CA GLY A 111 -1.67 24.10 -7.02
C GLY A 111 -2.05 25.46 -6.43
N LEU A 112 -3.18 26.00 -6.85
CA LEU A 112 -3.75 27.23 -6.28
C LEU A 112 -4.34 26.90 -4.90
N THR A 113 -3.82 27.54 -3.85
CA THR A 113 -4.18 27.20 -2.46
C THR A 113 -5.12 28.22 -1.81
N ASN A 114 -5.22 29.47 -2.35
CA ASN A 114 -6.08 30.48 -1.76
C ASN A 114 -7.55 30.27 -2.14
N TYR A 115 -8.41 30.76 -1.26
CA TYR A 115 -9.84 30.57 -1.37
C TYR A 115 -10.58 31.87 -1.07
N GLY A 116 -11.49 32.25 -1.96
CA GLY A 116 -12.38 33.37 -1.73
C GLY A 116 -11.79 34.77 -1.94
N ASP A 117 -10.53 34.90 -2.38
CA ASP A 117 -9.87 36.15 -2.71
C ASP A 117 -9.06 36.03 -4.02
N CYS A 118 -8.27 37.00 -4.36
CA CYS A 118 -7.42 37.02 -5.55
C CYS A 118 -5.94 37.16 -5.20
N SER A 119 -5.50 36.53 -4.14
CA SER A 119 -4.12 36.64 -3.66
C SER A 119 -3.11 35.82 -4.45
N SER A 120 -3.57 34.84 -5.26
CA SER A 120 -2.76 33.98 -6.13
C SER A 120 -1.64 33.29 -5.35
N GLN A 121 -2.03 32.55 -4.31
CA GLN A 121 -1.11 31.73 -3.51
C GLN A 121 -1.02 30.34 -4.11
N TYR A 122 0.20 29.81 -4.18
CA TYR A 122 0.46 28.49 -4.74
C TYR A 122 1.31 27.66 -3.80
N GLY A 123 1.09 26.32 -3.83
CA GLY A 123 1.83 25.37 -3.03
C GLY A 123 1.39 23.93 -3.28
N GLU A 124 2.01 22.99 -2.57
CA GLU A 124 1.57 21.60 -2.62
C GLU A 124 0.13 21.49 -2.07
N LEU A 125 -0.74 20.87 -2.86
CA LEU A 125 -2.16 20.76 -2.56
C LEU A 125 -2.68 19.37 -2.91
N LEU A 126 -3.31 18.71 -1.95
CA LEU A 126 -4.05 17.45 -2.18
C LEU A 126 -5.35 17.79 -2.92
N VAL A 127 -5.47 17.31 -4.15
CA VAL A 127 -6.59 17.64 -5.04
C VAL A 127 -7.51 16.46 -5.36
N GLY A 128 -7.09 15.24 -5.00
CA GLY A 128 -7.87 14.01 -5.17
C GLY A 128 -7.33 12.91 -4.28
N SER A 129 -8.19 11.96 -3.91
CA SER A 129 -7.77 10.77 -3.16
C SER A 129 -8.65 9.57 -3.49
N ALA A 130 -8.12 8.36 -3.25
CA ALA A 130 -8.86 7.11 -3.35
C ALA A 130 -8.19 6.03 -2.50
N ILE A 131 -8.93 4.97 -2.17
CA ILE A 131 -8.39 3.78 -1.49
C ILE A 131 -8.27 2.65 -2.52
N TRP A 132 -7.11 2.00 -2.54
CA TRP A 132 -6.86 0.88 -3.44
C TRP A 132 -7.63 -0.37 -3.00
N THR A 133 -8.47 -0.89 -3.88
CA THR A 133 -9.31 -2.07 -3.63
C THR A 133 -8.82 -3.32 -4.35
N GLY A 134 -7.69 -3.24 -5.06
CA GLY A 134 -7.21 -4.33 -5.92
C GLY A 134 -7.84 -4.33 -7.32
N GLU A 135 -8.74 -3.40 -7.60
CA GLU A 135 -9.40 -3.24 -8.89
C GLU A 135 -9.15 -1.84 -9.47
N GLN A 136 -9.59 -1.60 -10.71
CA GLN A 136 -9.48 -0.29 -11.33
C GLN A 136 -10.14 0.79 -10.49
N LEU A 137 -9.40 1.88 -10.20
CA LEU A 137 -9.92 3.08 -9.56
C LEU A 137 -10.01 4.25 -10.54
N ASN A 138 -10.94 5.14 -10.24
CA ASN A 138 -11.20 6.32 -11.07
C ASN A 138 -11.33 7.60 -10.19
N PRO A 139 -10.32 7.97 -9.40
CA PRO A 139 -10.37 9.19 -8.59
C PRO A 139 -10.52 10.43 -9.46
N VAL A 140 -11.23 11.40 -8.90
CA VAL A 140 -11.44 12.71 -9.51
C VAL A 140 -10.67 13.76 -8.72
N SER A 141 -9.81 14.51 -9.40
CA SER A 141 -9.10 15.65 -8.85
C SER A 141 -9.88 16.94 -9.09
N ILE A 142 -9.85 17.86 -8.11
CA ILE A 142 -10.53 19.16 -8.17
C ILE A 142 -9.57 20.19 -8.76
N GLY A 143 -9.98 20.82 -9.87
CA GLY A 143 -9.22 21.88 -10.52
C GLY A 143 -9.53 23.26 -9.94
N SER A 144 -8.55 24.14 -9.97
CA SER A 144 -8.72 25.54 -9.58
C SER A 144 -9.56 26.33 -10.59
N VAL A 145 -10.16 27.41 -10.11
CA VAL A 145 -10.86 28.39 -10.96
C VAL A 145 -10.43 29.79 -10.55
N ASP A 146 -10.07 30.63 -11.54
CA ASP A 146 -9.76 32.03 -11.35
C ASP A 146 -10.79 32.90 -12.06
N LEU A 147 -11.61 33.57 -11.29
CA LEU A 147 -12.63 34.50 -11.77
C LEU A 147 -12.28 35.99 -11.50
N CYS A 148 -11.07 36.29 -11.04
CA CYS A 148 -10.67 37.61 -10.58
C CYS A 148 -10.78 38.67 -11.69
N ALA A 149 -10.45 38.31 -12.94
CA ALA A 149 -10.57 39.20 -14.09
C ALA A 149 -12.03 39.62 -14.37
N PHE A 150 -13.00 38.90 -13.85
CA PHE A 150 -14.44 39.13 -14.04
C PHE A 150 -15.14 39.63 -12.76
N GLY A 151 -14.36 39.99 -11.73
CA GLY A 151 -14.89 40.45 -10.45
C GLY A 151 -15.36 39.32 -9.50
N GLY A 152 -14.99 38.08 -9.80
CA GLY A 152 -15.15 36.96 -8.92
C GLY A 152 -13.92 36.72 -8.04
N THR A 153 -13.77 35.49 -7.55
CA THR A 153 -12.69 35.06 -6.65
C THR A 153 -11.91 33.91 -7.26
N GLN A 154 -10.78 33.56 -6.65
CA GLN A 154 -10.06 32.35 -6.91
C GLN A 154 -10.61 31.22 -6.01
N LEU A 155 -10.69 30.00 -6.56
CA LEU A 155 -11.05 28.77 -5.86
C LEU A 155 -9.90 27.78 -5.98
N ALA A 156 -9.49 27.23 -4.85
CA ALA A 156 -8.36 26.32 -4.75
C ALA A 156 -8.55 25.03 -5.59
N GLY A 157 -7.46 24.47 -6.05
CA GLY A 157 -7.42 23.24 -6.84
C GLY A 157 -6.15 23.14 -7.68
N PHE A 158 -6.06 22.08 -8.50
CA PHE A 158 -4.92 21.91 -9.39
C PHE A 158 -4.89 23.01 -10.46
N VAL A 159 -3.70 23.30 -10.97
CA VAL A 159 -3.46 24.24 -12.07
C VAL A 159 -3.14 23.43 -13.33
N GLU A 160 -3.84 23.71 -14.43
CA GLU A 160 -3.59 23.05 -15.72
C GLU A 160 -2.13 23.23 -16.17
N GLY A 161 -1.53 22.13 -16.65
CA GLY A 161 -0.14 22.08 -17.09
C GLY A 161 0.87 21.72 -15.99
N ASN A 162 0.47 21.70 -14.73
CA ASN A 162 1.33 21.19 -13.66
C ASN A 162 1.39 19.65 -13.70
N PRO A 163 2.52 19.04 -13.29
CA PRO A 163 2.62 17.59 -13.16
C PRO A 163 1.68 17.04 -12.08
N VAL A 164 1.09 15.89 -12.38
CA VAL A 164 0.37 15.08 -11.38
C VAL A 164 1.38 14.37 -10.50
N VAL A 165 1.32 14.60 -9.21
CA VAL A 165 2.14 13.90 -8.20
C VAL A 165 1.23 12.95 -7.42
N VAL A 166 1.68 11.71 -7.24
CA VAL A 166 0.97 10.72 -6.44
C VAL A 166 1.83 10.30 -5.28
N LYS A 167 1.23 10.27 -4.10
CA LYS A 167 1.80 9.68 -2.89
C LYS A 167 0.87 8.58 -2.40
N VAL A 168 1.43 7.59 -1.75
CA VAL A 168 0.68 6.43 -1.23
C VAL A 168 0.94 6.29 0.25
N TRP A 169 -0.14 6.31 1.03
CA TRP A 169 -0.09 5.99 2.45
C TRP A 169 -0.45 4.51 2.66
N ARG A 170 0.45 3.77 3.28
CA ARG A 170 0.25 2.38 3.67
C ARG A 170 0.02 2.29 5.17
N ALA A 171 -1.23 2.05 5.55
CA ALA A 171 -1.63 2.04 6.97
C ALA A 171 -0.98 0.89 7.76
N SER A 172 -0.73 -0.27 7.11
CA SER A 172 -0.08 -1.43 7.74
C SER A 172 1.34 -1.13 8.21
N GLU A 173 2.02 -0.17 7.57
CA GLU A 173 3.39 0.24 7.86
C GLU A 173 3.45 1.64 8.48
N SER A 174 2.31 2.35 8.56
CA SER A 174 2.21 3.75 8.98
C SER A 174 3.19 4.66 8.22
N MET A 175 3.29 4.46 6.91
CA MET A 175 4.29 5.10 6.06
C MET A 175 3.69 5.72 4.80
N GLU A 176 4.17 6.93 4.45
CA GLU A 176 3.89 7.60 3.19
C GLU A 176 5.02 7.36 2.19
N TYR A 177 4.68 6.77 1.06
CA TYR A 177 5.57 6.50 -0.05
C TYR A 177 5.46 7.58 -1.12
N SER A 178 6.58 8.03 -1.66
CA SER A 178 6.62 8.71 -2.94
C SER A 178 6.43 7.71 -4.07
N SER A 179 5.94 8.17 -5.23
CA SER A 179 5.75 7.25 -6.35
C SER A 179 6.28 7.79 -7.66
N GLU A 180 6.77 6.88 -8.49
CA GLU A 180 7.01 7.12 -9.91
C GLU A 180 5.92 6.43 -10.72
N LEU A 181 5.34 7.16 -11.68
CA LEU A 181 4.19 6.72 -12.47
C LEU A 181 4.58 6.44 -13.92
N THR A 182 4.12 5.32 -14.45
CA THR A 182 4.10 5.08 -15.90
C THR A 182 2.70 5.35 -16.42
N TRP A 183 2.60 6.30 -17.34
CA TRP A 183 1.32 6.69 -17.94
C TRP A 183 0.97 5.79 -19.13
N GLY A 184 -0.18 5.14 -19.07
CA GLY A 184 -0.74 4.37 -20.18
C GLY A 184 -1.44 5.28 -21.20
N THR A 185 -2.05 6.37 -20.73
CA THR A 185 -2.72 7.40 -21.53
C THR A 185 -2.55 8.75 -20.83
N GLY A 186 -2.47 9.81 -21.60
CA GLY A 186 -2.25 11.16 -21.10
C GLY A 186 -0.78 11.50 -20.97
N SER A 187 -0.52 12.75 -20.57
CA SER A 187 0.83 13.33 -20.45
C SER A 187 1.36 13.30 -19.03
N GLY A 188 0.52 12.96 -18.05
CA GLY A 188 0.83 13.10 -16.62
C GLY A 188 0.74 14.54 -16.11
N LEU A 189 0.12 15.42 -16.87
CA LEU A 189 -0.12 16.80 -16.49
C LEU A 189 -1.61 17.02 -16.19
N PHE A 190 -1.91 17.92 -15.29
CA PHE A 190 -3.27 18.39 -15.12
C PHE A 190 -3.77 19.15 -16.36
N GLY A 191 -5.03 18.93 -16.71
CA GLY A 191 -5.67 19.49 -17.91
C GLY A 191 -5.90 18.46 -19.03
N ASP A 192 -5.36 17.26 -18.93
CA ASP A 192 -5.71 16.15 -19.81
C ASP A 192 -7.17 15.76 -19.61
N ILE A 193 -7.91 15.49 -20.68
CA ILE A 193 -9.32 15.07 -20.59
C ILE A 193 -9.46 13.74 -19.85
N ILE A 194 -8.54 12.82 -20.13
CA ILE A 194 -8.44 11.49 -19.50
C ILE A 194 -6.96 11.14 -19.41
N GLN A 195 -6.56 10.62 -18.27
CA GLN A 195 -5.24 10.04 -18.10
C GLN A 195 -5.35 8.71 -17.33
N SER A 196 -4.42 7.81 -17.60
CA SER A 196 -4.36 6.53 -16.92
C SER A 196 -2.96 6.18 -16.49
N VAL A 197 -2.83 5.68 -15.28
CA VAL A 197 -1.61 5.10 -14.72
C VAL A 197 -1.63 3.60 -15.02
N SER A 198 -0.59 3.10 -15.68
CA SER A 198 -0.43 1.68 -15.99
C SER A 198 0.50 0.95 -15.03
N GLU A 199 1.49 1.68 -14.46
CA GLU A 199 2.43 1.15 -13.48
C GLU A 199 2.70 2.21 -12.42
N ILE A 200 2.95 1.78 -11.19
CA ILE A 200 3.39 2.61 -10.08
C ILE A 200 4.56 1.93 -9.38
N SER A 201 5.63 2.68 -9.15
CA SER A 201 6.76 2.26 -8.32
C SER A 201 6.79 3.10 -7.07
N LEU A 202 6.73 2.47 -5.90
CA LEU A 202 6.80 3.16 -4.62
C LEU A 202 8.26 3.29 -4.18
N THR A 203 8.62 4.49 -3.73
CA THR A 203 9.93 4.78 -3.13
C THR A 203 9.71 5.00 -1.65
N ASP A 204 10.33 4.14 -0.84
CA ASP A 204 10.35 4.26 0.61
C ASP A 204 11.15 5.52 0.99
N PRO A 205 10.55 6.50 1.68
CA PRO A 205 11.27 7.71 2.12
C PRO A 205 12.38 7.41 3.13
N ASN A 206 12.31 6.24 3.77
CA ASN A 206 13.32 5.77 4.73
C ASN A 206 14.26 4.73 4.09
N ALA A 207 14.11 4.46 2.77
CA ALA A 207 15.02 3.54 2.10
C ALA A 207 16.45 4.03 2.25
N CYS A 208 17.22 3.18 2.86
CA CYS A 208 18.64 3.44 3.06
C CYS A 208 19.35 3.11 1.75
N GLU A 209 19.60 4.13 0.94
CA GLU A 209 20.25 4.00 -0.36
C GLU A 209 21.45 4.93 -0.45
N ASP A 210 22.48 4.48 -1.17
CA ASP A 210 23.65 5.31 -1.45
C ASP A 210 23.32 6.32 -2.58
N ASP A 211 23.62 7.60 -2.34
CA ASP A 211 23.58 8.62 -3.39
C ASP A 211 24.98 8.77 -4.02
N ASP A 212 25.28 7.90 -4.97
CA ASP A 212 26.52 7.97 -5.74
C ASP A 212 26.71 9.31 -6.48
N SER A 213 25.62 10.01 -6.77
CA SER A 213 25.65 11.28 -7.49
C SER A 213 26.19 12.41 -6.59
N ALA A 214 25.89 12.39 -5.31
CA ALA A 214 26.39 13.37 -4.33
C ALA A 214 27.92 13.32 -4.19
N VAL A 215 28.51 12.16 -4.44
CA VAL A 215 29.95 11.91 -4.33
C VAL A 215 30.58 11.48 -5.66
N ALA A 216 29.98 11.85 -6.79
CA ALA A 216 30.43 11.49 -8.14
C ALA A 216 31.90 11.86 -8.43
N ALA A 217 32.43 12.92 -7.78
CA ALA A 217 33.82 13.34 -7.90
C ALA A 217 34.83 12.27 -7.45
N PHE A 218 34.40 11.32 -6.63
CA PHE A 218 35.20 10.20 -6.14
C PHE A 218 34.92 8.88 -6.88
N GLY A 219 33.98 8.91 -7.83
CA GLY A 219 33.54 7.72 -8.57
C GLY A 219 32.43 6.95 -7.85
N GLY A 220 31.62 7.66 -7.03
CA GLY A 220 30.54 7.12 -6.23
C GLY A 220 30.92 6.83 -4.77
N CYS A 221 30.02 6.24 -4.02
CA CYS A 221 30.13 6.00 -2.58
C CYS A 221 31.32 5.13 -2.21
N ALA A 222 31.56 4.05 -2.93
CA ALA A 222 32.73 3.20 -2.70
C ALA A 222 34.05 3.98 -2.85
N GLY A 223 34.13 4.90 -3.83
CA GLY A 223 35.30 5.74 -4.06
C GLY A 223 35.48 6.80 -2.98
N ALA A 224 34.39 7.41 -2.52
CA ALA A 224 34.41 8.43 -1.46
C ALA A 224 34.88 7.82 -0.11
N VAL A 225 34.32 6.65 0.27
CA VAL A 225 34.72 5.91 1.47
C VAL A 225 36.18 5.47 1.40
N ALA A 226 36.65 4.99 0.23
CA ALA A 226 38.05 4.64 0.04
C ALA A 226 39.00 5.84 0.14
N ALA A 227 38.55 7.04 -0.25
CA ALA A 227 39.36 8.26 -0.24
C ALA A 227 39.49 8.90 1.16
N GLY A 228 38.43 8.87 1.96
CA GLY A 228 38.38 9.61 3.21
C GLY A 228 37.67 8.92 4.38
N GLY A 229 37.05 7.78 4.15
CA GLY A 229 36.20 7.09 5.13
C GLY A 229 34.81 7.72 5.26
N CYS A 230 33.97 7.10 6.07
CA CYS A 230 32.57 7.52 6.27
C CYS A 230 32.42 8.87 6.98
N ASP A 231 33.35 9.26 7.81
CA ASP A 231 33.34 10.54 8.51
C ASP A 231 33.87 11.70 7.64
N PHE A 232 34.35 11.43 6.47
CA PHE A 232 34.84 12.45 5.56
C PHE A 232 33.68 13.37 5.10
N VAL A 233 33.95 14.70 5.23
CA VAL A 233 32.96 15.73 4.84
C VAL A 233 33.28 16.25 3.45
N PHE A 234 32.37 16.06 2.50
CA PHE A 234 32.44 16.59 1.15
C PHE A 234 31.31 17.59 0.91
N ALA A 235 31.63 18.77 0.40
CA ALA A 235 30.68 19.86 0.18
C ALA A 235 29.82 20.25 1.41
N GLY A 236 30.31 19.94 2.63
CA GLY A 236 29.60 20.23 3.87
C GLY A 236 28.72 19.08 4.39
N ILE A 237 28.68 17.96 3.68
CA ILE A 237 27.88 16.77 4.03
C ILE A 237 28.85 15.61 4.34
N PRO A 238 28.68 14.88 5.46
CA PRO A 238 29.42 13.67 5.72
C PRO A 238 29.16 12.59 4.67
N VAL A 239 30.19 11.84 4.29
CA VAL A 239 30.02 10.73 3.33
C VAL A 239 29.05 9.68 3.86
N SER A 240 28.99 9.45 5.18
CA SER A 240 28.01 8.54 5.79
C SER A 240 26.55 8.95 5.56
N GLU A 241 26.27 10.23 5.37
CA GLU A 241 24.92 10.74 5.09
C GLU A 241 24.52 10.54 3.62
N SER A 242 25.48 10.68 2.69
CA SER A 242 25.26 10.43 1.26
C SER A 242 25.40 8.95 0.89
N CYS A 243 26.13 8.19 1.68
CA CYS A 243 26.48 6.79 1.40
C CYS A 243 26.19 5.88 2.59
N PRO A 244 24.96 5.86 3.08
CA PRO A 244 24.63 5.13 4.29
C PRO A 244 24.78 3.61 4.13
N VAL A 245 24.51 3.04 2.96
CA VAL A 245 24.69 1.60 2.69
C VAL A 245 26.17 1.24 2.73
N THR A 246 27.01 1.96 1.96
CA THR A 246 28.46 1.72 1.90
C THR A 246 29.13 1.97 3.25
N CYS A 247 28.56 2.82 4.10
CA CYS A 247 29.05 3.13 5.44
C CYS A 247 28.44 2.27 6.56
N ASP A 248 27.66 1.25 6.23
CA ASP A 248 26.99 0.36 7.19
C ASP A 248 26.15 1.13 8.24
N GLN A 249 25.50 2.21 7.79
CA GLN A 249 24.60 3.03 8.61
C GLN A 249 23.13 2.60 8.47
N CYS A 250 22.81 1.72 7.54
CA CYS A 250 21.46 1.24 7.24
C CYS A 250 20.91 0.20 8.22
N GLY A 251 21.62 -0.16 9.24
CA GLY A 251 21.20 -1.12 10.26
C GLY A 251 20.57 -0.48 11.50
N ASN A 252 20.36 0.85 11.46
CA ASN A 252 19.85 1.61 12.59
C ASN A 252 18.41 2.12 12.31
N GLU A 253 17.61 1.37 11.55
CA GLU A 253 16.19 1.63 11.52
C GLU A 253 15.64 1.47 12.93
N SER A 254 15.06 2.55 13.48
CA SER A 254 14.32 2.49 14.74
C SER A 254 13.13 1.58 14.56
N ILE A 255 13.24 0.35 15.02
CA ILE A 255 12.09 -0.54 15.12
C ILE A 255 11.34 -0.13 16.37
N PHE A 256 10.21 0.55 16.16
CA PHE A 256 9.36 0.97 17.25
C PHE A 256 8.57 -0.20 17.81
N GLY A 257 8.39 -0.21 19.12
CA GLY A 257 7.63 -1.26 19.81
C GLY A 257 7.98 -1.29 21.30
N CYS A 258 7.29 -2.13 22.06
CA CYS A 258 7.58 -2.27 23.47
C CYS A 258 8.95 -2.93 23.70
N THR A 259 9.93 -2.19 24.25
CA THR A 259 11.28 -2.66 24.56
C THR A 259 11.39 -3.27 25.97
N ASN A 260 10.33 -3.24 26.78
CA ASN A 260 10.35 -3.78 28.13
C ASN A 260 10.04 -5.29 28.14
N THR A 261 11.06 -6.10 28.49
CA THR A 261 10.94 -7.57 28.53
C THR A 261 9.93 -8.10 29.55
N SER A 262 9.41 -7.26 30.44
CA SER A 262 8.35 -7.63 31.40
C SER A 262 6.95 -7.34 30.89
N ALA A 263 6.80 -6.72 29.73
CA ALA A 263 5.51 -6.46 29.12
C ALA A 263 4.98 -7.69 28.36
N CYS A 264 3.65 -7.82 28.28
CA CYS A 264 3.01 -8.94 27.59
C CYS A 264 3.20 -8.88 26.07
N ASN A 265 3.40 -7.68 25.53
CA ASN A 265 3.62 -7.40 24.10
C ASN A 265 5.06 -6.97 23.81
N TYR A 266 6.03 -7.46 24.59
CA TYR A 266 7.45 -7.21 24.34
C TYR A 266 7.85 -7.62 22.91
N ASN A 267 8.44 -6.69 22.18
CA ASN A 267 9.01 -6.93 20.85
C ASN A 267 10.55 -6.99 20.95
N SER A 268 11.12 -8.18 20.74
CA SER A 268 12.56 -8.40 20.81
C SER A 268 13.36 -7.71 19.69
N GLU A 269 12.69 -7.30 18.62
CA GLU A 269 13.31 -6.58 17.50
C GLU A 269 13.21 -5.06 17.65
N ALA A 270 12.39 -4.56 18.57
CA ALA A 270 12.26 -3.13 18.81
C ALA A 270 13.58 -2.55 19.35
N THR A 271 14.04 -1.48 18.69
CA THR A 271 15.19 -0.69 19.10
C THR A 271 14.78 0.53 19.91
N ASP A 272 13.56 1.02 19.69
CA ASP A 272 13.01 2.21 20.32
C ASP A 272 11.62 1.92 20.92
N ASP A 273 11.42 2.40 22.16
CA ASP A 273 10.14 2.23 22.86
C ASP A 273 9.12 3.28 22.37
N ASP A 274 8.03 2.80 21.80
CA ASP A 274 6.92 3.63 21.32
C ASP A 274 5.84 3.91 22.39
N GLY A 275 6.06 3.43 23.62
CA GLY A 275 5.11 3.56 24.72
C GLY A 275 3.93 2.59 24.67
N SER A 276 3.94 1.61 23.75
CA SER A 276 2.86 0.63 23.58
C SER A 276 2.90 -0.51 24.60
N CYS A 277 3.84 -0.50 25.57
CA CYS A 277 4.00 -1.59 26.52
C CYS A 277 2.74 -1.88 27.33
N GLU A 278 2.24 -3.10 27.20
CA GLU A 278 1.10 -3.61 27.98
C GLU A 278 1.60 -4.54 29.09
N TYR A 279 1.09 -4.35 30.29
CA TYR A 279 1.43 -5.18 31.46
C TYR A 279 0.21 -5.97 31.93
N ALA A 280 0.43 -7.18 32.39
CA ALA A 280 -0.62 -7.95 33.03
C ALA A 280 -1.19 -7.14 34.21
N ALA A 281 -2.54 -7.06 34.31
CA ALA A 281 -3.17 -6.49 35.47
C ALA A 281 -2.77 -7.31 36.71
N ASP A 282 -2.27 -6.62 37.74
CA ASP A 282 -2.01 -7.28 39.02
C ASP A 282 -3.33 -7.84 39.53
N ASP A 283 -3.41 -9.18 39.64
CA ASP A 283 -4.52 -9.85 40.34
C ASP A 283 -4.50 -9.42 41.80
N PHE A 284 -5.54 -8.67 42.23
CA PHE A 284 -5.81 -8.34 43.62
C PHE A 284 -6.38 -9.55 44.35
#